data_b904f5fdeae5b6353b20db4864a29f2c
#
_entry.id   b904f5fdeae5b6353b20db4864a29f2c
#
_cell.length_a   1.000
_cell.length_b   1.000
_cell.length_c   1.000
_cell.angle_alpha   90.00
_cell.angle_beta   90.00
_cell.angle_gamma   90.00
#
_symmetry.space_group_name_H-M   'P 1'
#
loop_
_entity.id
_entity.type
_entity.pdbx_description
1 polymer ?
#
loop_
_entity_poly.entity_id
_entity_poly.type
_entity_poly.pdbx_seq_one_letter_code
_entity_poly.pdbx_strand_id
1 'polypeptide(L)'
;MPLAEIPLRAWRKRSQSFVFRGRTIRYWVAGQGEPLLLIHGFPTASWDWHYLWQPLAQRNLVIACDMLGFGDSDKPLDHEYCLLEQADVQQALLEHLSVDQPVHVLAHDYGDSVAQELLARHYEGRFQMASCVFLNGGLFPETHRPALVQKLLLSPLGWMIGRAFGRNALSDSFRQIFGPDTRPSESALDDFWSLLNCNDGTRILHKLIAYIPQRRRLRDRWVEAMQRLDVPLRVIDGEADPISGAHMVERYRQLVPEADAVLLTNIGHYPQIEAPVQVLKHYLAFRERIAGPMPYMAYS
;
A
#
# COMPACT_ATOMS: atom_id res chain seq x y z
N MET A 1 1.70 13.83 20.09
CA MET A 1 3.15 13.71 19.96
C MET A 1 3.46 13.19 18.55
N PRO A 2 4.56 13.61 17.92
CA PRO A 2 4.99 13.02 16.66
C PRO A 2 5.33 11.53 16.87
N LEU A 3 5.05 10.70 15.87
CA LEU A 3 5.44 9.29 15.89
C LEU A 3 6.95 9.17 15.61
N ALA A 4 7.59 8.20 16.25
CA ALA A 4 9.01 7.95 16.05
C ALA A 4 9.24 7.26 14.71
N GLU A 5 10.15 7.79 13.93
CA GLU A 5 10.65 7.18 12.70
C GLU A 5 11.51 5.95 13.01
N ILE A 6 11.35 4.88 12.23
CA ILE A 6 12.31 3.78 12.20
C ILE A 6 13.25 4.02 11.02
N PRO A 7 14.54 4.38 11.25
CA PRO A 7 15.50 4.59 10.17
C PRO A 7 15.63 3.36 9.27
N LEU A 8 15.83 3.55 7.96
CA LEU A 8 15.89 2.46 6.97
C LEU A 8 16.91 1.37 7.36
N ARG A 9 18.08 1.75 7.90
CA ARG A 9 19.09 0.78 8.36
C ARG A 9 18.56 -0.13 9.49
N ALA A 10 17.75 0.43 10.40
CA ALA A 10 17.14 -0.33 11.49
C ALA A 10 15.98 -1.20 10.98
N TRP A 11 15.23 -0.70 9.99
CA TRP A 11 14.18 -1.44 9.29
C TRP A 11 14.77 -2.69 8.62
N ARG A 12 15.78 -2.53 7.76
CA ARG A 12 16.45 -3.62 7.05
C ARG A 12 16.99 -4.72 7.98
N LYS A 13 17.51 -4.34 9.16
CA LYS A 13 18.02 -5.31 10.15
C LYS A 13 16.95 -6.22 10.74
N ARG A 14 15.68 -5.81 10.70
CA ARG A 14 14.55 -6.58 11.22
C ARG A 14 13.89 -7.47 10.16
N SER A 15 14.34 -7.36 8.92
CA SER A 15 13.76 -8.13 7.82
C SER A 15 14.06 -9.62 7.96
N GLN A 16 13.07 -10.41 7.61
CA GLN A 16 13.15 -11.84 7.38
C GLN A 16 12.94 -12.12 5.88
N SER A 17 13.01 -13.38 5.48
CA SER A 17 12.79 -13.76 4.09
C SER A 17 12.07 -15.09 3.99
N PHE A 18 11.22 -15.23 2.96
CA PHE A 18 10.67 -16.51 2.55
C PHE A 18 10.80 -16.65 1.03
N VAL A 19 10.60 -17.86 0.53
CA VAL A 19 10.72 -18.15 -0.90
C VAL A 19 9.31 -18.29 -1.49
N PHE A 20 8.99 -17.43 -2.46
CA PHE A 20 7.78 -17.51 -3.25
C PHE A 20 8.13 -17.87 -4.70
N ARG A 21 7.72 -19.05 -5.16
CA ARG A 21 7.97 -19.55 -6.53
C ARG A 21 9.45 -19.40 -6.97
N GLY A 22 10.39 -19.72 -6.06
CA GLY A 22 11.83 -19.62 -6.31
C GLY A 22 12.40 -18.20 -6.25
N ARG A 23 11.64 -17.21 -5.77
CA ARG A 23 12.06 -15.81 -5.58
C ARG A 23 12.07 -15.47 -4.10
N THR A 24 13.08 -14.73 -3.65
CA THR A 24 13.21 -14.27 -2.27
C THR A 24 12.36 -13.04 -2.04
N ILE A 25 11.44 -13.12 -1.08
CA ILE A 25 10.61 -12.01 -0.62
C ILE A 25 11.07 -11.61 0.77
N ARG A 26 11.33 -10.31 0.97
CA ARG A 26 11.65 -9.73 2.28
C ARG A 26 10.39 -9.33 3.00
N TYR A 27 10.30 -9.67 4.29
CA TYR A 27 9.13 -9.34 5.11
C TYR A 27 9.50 -8.95 6.54
N TRP A 28 8.56 -8.33 7.21
CA TRP A 28 8.65 -7.87 8.59
C TRP A 28 7.42 -8.31 9.35
N VAL A 29 7.62 -8.71 10.60
CA VAL A 29 6.56 -9.10 11.53
C VAL A 29 6.87 -8.52 12.90
N ALA A 30 5.86 -7.94 13.57
CA ALA A 30 5.97 -7.46 14.94
C ALA A 30 4.61 -7.43 15.64
N GLY A 31 4.64 -7.46 16.97
CA GLY A 31 3.44 -7.39 17.80
C GLY A 31 2.73 -8.73 17.95
N GLN A 32 1.53 -8.69 18.51
CA GLN A 32 0.65 -9.83 18.77
C GLN A 32 -0.81 -9.37 18.69
N GLY A 33 -1.74 -10.30 18.53
CA GLY A 33 -3.16 -10.02 18.43
C GLY A 33 -3.71 -10.26 17.03
N GLU A 34 -4.76 -9.53 16.65
CA GLU A 34 -5.39 -9.67 15.33
C GLU A 34 -4.39 -9.33 14.20
N PRO A 35 -4.33 -10.12 13.13
CA PRO A 35 -3.39 -9.89 12.05
C PRO A 35 -3.75 -8.63 11.25
N LEU A 36 -2.73 -7.78 11.03
CA LEU A 36 -2.79 -6.58 10.21
C LEU A 36 -1.74 -6.64 9.12
N LEU A 37 -2.19 -6.78 7.88
CA LEU A 37 -1.35 -6.77 6.69
C LEU A 37 -1.21 -5.35 6.15
N LEU A 38 0.02 -4.88 6.00
CA LEU A 38 0.37 -3.59 5.42
C LEU A 38 0.93 -3.78 4.01
N ILE A 39 0.29 -3.17 3.00
CA ILE A 39 0.66 -3.34 1.59
C ILE A 39 1.08 -1.98 1.02
N HIS A 40 2.37 -1.86 0.65
CA HIS A 40 2.98 -0.62 0.18
C HIS A 40 2.61 -0.25 -1.26
N GLY A 41 2.98 0.97 -1.68
CA GLY A 41 2.75 1.52 -3.00
C GLY A 41 3.91 1.40 -3.99
N PHE A 42 3.71 1.95 -5.20
CA PHE A 42 4.72 2.12 -6.24
C PHE A 42 5.30 3.55 -6.18
N PRO A 43 6.60 3.75 -6.35
CA PRO A 43 7.67 2.77 -6.58
C PRO A 43 8.46 2.43 -5.30
N THR A 44 7.88 2.60 -4.13
CA THR A 44 8.51 2.49 -2.83
C THR A 44 8.52 1.04 -2.31
N ALA A 45 8.50 0.83 -1.00
CA ALA A 45 8.64 -0.46 -0.36
C ALA A 45 7.93 -0.48 1.01
N SER A 46 7.98 -1.58 1.73
CA SER A 46 7.38 -1.72 3.06
C SER A 46 7.86 -0.68 4.09
N TRP A 47 8.99 -0.03 3.85
CA TRP A 47 9.46 1.07 4.69
C TRP A 47 8.50 2.27 4.71
N ASP A 48 7.58 2.40 3.79
CA ASP A 48 6.50 3.40 3.82
C ASP A 48 5.74 3.42 5.15
N TRP A 49 5.76 2.31 5.88
CA TRP A 49 5.05 2.12 7.15
C TRP A 49 5.89 2.46 8.39
N HIS A 50 7.11 3.00 8.24
CA HIS A 50 8.09 3.17 9.32
C HIS A 50 7.60 4.04 10.48
N TYR A 51 6.71 5.00 10.26
CA TYR A 51 6.08 5.78 11.35
C TYR A 51 4.95 5.03 12.05
N LEU A 52 4.18 4.25 11.30
CA LEU A 52 2.99 3.56 11.80
C LEU A 52 3.32 2.20 12.43
N TRP A 53 4.49 1.64 12.14
CA TRP A 53 4.87 0.28 12.51
C TRP A 53 4.77 0.02 14.01
N GLN A 54 5.43 0.83 14.81
CA GLN A 54 5.46 0.61 16.27
C GLN A 54 4.09 0.80 16.93
N PRO A 55 3.33 1.89 16.70
CA PRO A 55 2.03 2.05 17.31
C PRO A 55 1.01 0.99 16.87
N LEU A 56 1.08 0.50 15.63
CA LEU A 56 0.22 -0.59 15.17
C LEU A 56 0.63 -1.93 15.81
N ALA A 57 1.93 -2.22 15.95
CA ALA A 57 2.43 -3.44 16.57
C ALA A 57 2.15 -3.54 18.08
N GLN A 58 1.78 -2.46 18.74
CA GLN A 58 1.32 -2.50 20.13
C GLN A 58 -0.05 -3.16 20.29
N ARG A 59 -0.83 -3.29 19.23
CA ARG A 59 -2.23 -3.74 19.25
C ARG A 59 -2.54 -4.88 18.29
N ASN A 60 -1.66 -5.15 17.33
CA ASN A 60 -1.88 -6.11 16.26
C ASN A 60 -0.62 -6.95 16.02
N LEU A 61 -0.81 -8.13 15.44
CA LEU A 61 0.26 -8.83 14.72
C LEU A 61 0.42 -8.14 13.35
N VAL A 62 1.37 -7.20 13.25
CA VAL A 62 1.62 -6.42 12.04
C VAL A 62 2.56 -7.17 11.11
N ILE A 63 2.16 -7.29 9.85
CA ILE A 63 2.87 -8.02 8.79
C ILE A 63 3.01 -7.08 7.59
N ALA A 64 4.21 -6.99 7.03
CA ALA A 64 4.46 -6.30 5.76
C ALA A 64 5.53 -7.03 4.97
N CYS A 65 5.50 -6.94 3.64
CA CYS A 65 6.61 -7.39 2.80
C CYS A 65 6.96 -6.33 1.76
N ASP A 66 8.19 -6.36 1.29
CA ASP A 66 8.52 -5.78 0.00
C ASP A 66 7.99 -6.72 -1.08
N MET A 67 7.02 -6.26 -1.85
CA MET A 67 6.44 -7.08 -2.92
C MET A 67 7.49 -7.47 -3.96
N LEU A 68 7.24 -8.52 -4.74
CA LEU A 68 8.15 -8.93 -5.82
C LEU A 68 8.40 -7.76 -6.78
N GLY A 69 9.65 -7.42 -7.00
CA GLY A 69 10.06 -6.26 -7.82
C GLY A 69 10.29 -4.97 -7.01
N PHE A 70 10.07 -4.98 -5.70
CA PHE A 70 10.18 -3.78 -4.85
C PHE A 70 11.19 -3.96 -3.72
N GLY A 71 11.65 -2.85 -3.16
CA GLY A 71 12.50 -2.79 -1.98
C GLY A 71 13.71 -3.73 -2.03
N ASP A 72 13.90 -4.51 -0.99
CA ASP A 72 14.99 -5.49 -0.87
C ASP A 72 14.59 -6.92 -1.32
N SER A 73 13.38 -7.11 -1.86
CA SER A 73 12.95 -8.38 -2.51
C SER A 73 13.55 -8.57 -3.88
N ASP A 74 13.48 -9.79 -4.43
CA ASP A 74 13.97 -10.10 -5.77
C ASP A 74 13.28 -9.25 -6.85
N LYS A 75 14.08 -8.87 -7.86
CA LYS A 75 13.66 -8.04 -9.00
C LYS A 75 14.04 -8.69 -10.33
N PRO A 76 13.46 -9.85 -10.69
CA PRO A 76 13.83 -10.55 -11.92
C PRO A 76 13.52 -9.71 -13.17
N LEU A 77 14.53 -9.60 -14.05
CA LEU A 77 14.45 -8.76 -15.26
C LEU A 77 13.59 -9.38 -16.36
N ASP A 78 13.44 -10.71 -16.37
CA ASP A 78 12.70 -11.50 -17.35
C ASP A 78 11.27 -11.85 -16.90
N HIS A 79 10.80 -11.21 -15.84
CA HIS A 79 9.50 -11.47 -15.23
C HIS A 79 8.41 -10.50 -15.73
N GLU A 80 7.18 -10.99 -15.84
CA GLU A 80 5.98 -10.18 -16.07
C GLU A 80 5.24 -9.94 -14.76
N TYR A 81 5.37 -8.72 -14.25
CA TYR A 81 4.75 -8.34 -12.98
C TYR A 81 3.25 -8.11 -13.13
N CYS A 82 2.46 -8.72 -12.27
CA CYS A 82 1.03 -8.51 -12.27
C CYS A 82 0.44 -8.40 -10.85
N LEU A 83 -0.65 -7.64 -10.73
CA LEU A 83 -1.34 -7.38 -9.46
C LEU A 83 -1.91 -8.66 -8.82
N LEU A 84 -2.35 -9.62 -9.64
CA LEU A 84 -2.86 -10.91 -9.14
C LEU A 84 -1.76 -11.73 -8.47
N GLU A 85 -0.54 -11.73 -9.04
CA GLU A 85 0.62 -12.39 -8.43
C GLU A 85 1.05 -11.72 -7.13
N GLN A 86 0.97 -10.39 -7.05
CA GLN A 86 1.26 -9.70 -5.79
C GLN A 86 0.26 -10.08 -4.68
N ALA A 87 -1.00 -10.30 -5.03
CA ALA A 87 -1.96 -10.87 -4.10
C ALA A 87 -1.61 -12.31 -3.71
N ASP A 88 -1.08 -13.13 -4.65
CA ASP A 88 -0.55 -14.48 -4.32
C ASP A 88 0.63 -14.38 -3.35
N VAL A 89 1.53 -13.39 -3.52
CA VAL A 89 2.67 -13.15 -2.59
C VAL A 89 2.15 -12.87 -1.17
N GLN A 90 1.12 -12.02 -1.03
CA GLN A 90 0.54 -11.71 0.28
C GLN A 90 -0.08 -12.95 0.94
N GLN A 91 -0.84 -13.75 0.19
CA GLN A 91 -1.43 -14.99 0.72
C GLN A 91 -0.36 -15.99 1.11
N ALA A 92 0.66 -16.20 0.25
CA ALA A 92 1.77 -17.10 0.55
C ALA A 92 2.58 -16.66 1.79
N LEU A 93 2.72 -15.34 2.03
CA LEU A 93 3.35 -14.84 3.25
C LEU A 93 2.51 -15.16 4.48
N LEU A 94 1.20 -14.96 4.44
CA LEU A 94 0.30 -15.30 5.55
C LEU A 94 0.31 -16.80 5.83
N GLU A 95 0.29 -17.64 4.80
CA GLU A 95 0.46 -19.10 4.91
C GLU A 95 1.80 -19.49 5.55
N HIS A 96 2.90 -18.86 5.09
CA HIS A 96 4.24 -19.07 5.64
C HIS A 96 4.32 -18.74 7.14
N LEU A 97 3.56 -17.72 7.57
CA LEU A 97 3.47 -17.31 8.97
C LEU A 97 2.41 -18.06 9.78
N SER A 98 1.70 -19.02 9.16
CA SER A 98 0.59 -19.78 9.77
C SER A 98 -0.52 -18.86 10.31
N VAL A 99 -0.82 -17.78 9.57
CA VAL A 99 -1.93 -16.87 9.88
C VAL A 99 -3.20 -17.41 9.23
N ASP A 100 -4.07 -17.99 10.03
CA ASP A 100 -5.34 -18.62 9.63
C ASP A 100 -6.60 -17.84 10.08
N GLN A 101 -6.40 -16.74 10.78
CA GLN A 101 -7.47 -15.83 11.19
C GLN A 101 -7.82 -14.81 10.08
N PRO A 102 -9.05 -14.24 10.09
CA PRO A 102 -9.38 -13.12 9.20
C PRO A 102 -8.43 -11.93 9.38
N VAL A 103 -7.95 -11.37 8.27
CA VAL A 103 -6.87 -10.37 8.24
C VAL A 103 -7.44 -8.98 8.03
N HIS A 104 -7.02 -8.01 8.85
CA HIS A 104 -7.20 -6.59 8.57
C HIS A 104 -6.15 -6.14 7.56
N VAL A 105 -6.54 -5.31 6.59
CA VAL A 105 -5.65 -4.80 5.55
C VAL A 105 -5.58 -3.27 5.65
N LEU A 106 -4.37 -2.72 5.57
CA LEU A 106 -4.10 -1.31 5.37
C LEU A 106 -3.16 -1.19 4.16
N ALA A 107 -3.62 -0.59 3.10
CA ALA A 107 -2.92 -0.56 1.83
C ALA A 107 -2.70 0.88 1.34
N HIS A 108 -1.74 1.05 0.41
CA HIS A 108 -1.40 2.33 -0.20
C HIS A 108 -1.13 2.18 -1.70
N ASP A 109 -1.66 3.05 -2.54
CA ASP A 109 -1.45 3.20 -3.99
C ASP A 109 -1.54 1.88 -4.79
N TYR A 110 -0.40 1.32 -5.20
CA TYR A 110 -0.31 0.02 -5.87
C TYR A 110 -0.88 -1.09 -4.97
N GLY A 111 -0.58 -1.00 -3.68
CA GLY A 111 -1.08 -1.91 -2.65
C GLY A 111 -2.60 -1.92 -2.53
N ASP A 112 -3.27 -0.80 -2.81
CA ASP A 112 -4.73 -0.74 -2.82
C ASP A 112 -5.32 -1.66 -3.90
N SER A 113 -4.68 -1.75 -5.07
CA SER A 113 -5.12 -2.69 -6.12
C SER A 113 -4.89 -4.15 -5.73
N VAL A 114 -3.82 -4.43 -4.98
CA VAL A 114 -3.59 -5.76 -4.40
C VAL A 114 -4.65 -6.07 -3.34
N ALA A 115 -4.99 -5.09 -2.50
CA ALA A 115 -6.03 -5.23 -1.49
C ALA A 115 -7.44 -5.40 -2.11
N GLN A 116 -7.74 -4.71 -3.22
CA GLN A 116 -8.97 -4.93 -4.00
C GLN A 116 -9.06 -6.37 -4.54
N GLU A 117 -7.94 -6.93 -5.01
CA GLU A 117 -7.89 -8.33 -5.44
C GLU A 117 -8.10 -9.29 -4.25
N LEU A 118 -7.47 -9.04 -3.10
CA LEU A 118 -7.70 -9.84 -1.89
C LEU A 118 -9.14 -9.75 -1.41
N LEU A 119 -9.78 -8.58 -1.52
CA LEU A 119 -11.21 -8.40 -1.22
C LEU A 119 -12.09 -9.23 -2.18
N ALA A 120 -11.79 -9.23 -3.48
CA ALA A 120 -12.50 -10.07 -4.44
C ALA A 120 -12.34 -11.56 -4.11
N ARG A 121 -11.13 -11.99 -3.72
CA ARG A 121 -10.85 -13.37 -3.28
C ARG A 121 -11.58 -13.74 -1.99
N HIS A 122 -11.82 -12.78 -1.11
CA HIS A 122 -12.65 -13.01 0.09
C HIS A 122 -14.05 -13.47 -0.29
N TYR A 123 -14.69 -12.79 -1.23
CA TYR A 123 -16.02 -13.15 -1.72
C TYR A 123 -16.06 -14.43 -2.56
N GLU A 124 -14.92 -14.90 -3.02
CA GLU A 124 -14.75 -16.20 -3.67
C GLU A 124 -14.43 -17.33 -2.67
N GLY A 125 -14.34 -17.03 -1.37
CA GLY A 125 -13.96 -18.01 -0.34
C GLY A 125 -12.48 -18.42 -0.36
N ARG A 126 -11.62 -17.65 -1.01
CA ARG A 126 -10.19 -17.94 -1.19
C ARG A 126 -9.26 -17.11 -0.28
N PHE A 127 -9.83 -16.18 0.45
CA PHE A 127 -9.14 -15.31 1.42
C PHE A 127 -10.12 -14.93 2.53
N GLN A 128 -9.63 -14.61 3.72
CA GLN A 128 -10.46 -14.13 4.83
C GLN A 128 -10.03 -12.72 5.22
N MET A 129 -10.82 -11.72 4.81
CA MET A 129 -10.58 -10.32 5.12
C MET A 129 -11.52 -9.86 6.23
N ALA A 130 -10.98 -9.31 7.31
CA ALA A 130 -11.75 -8.76 8.42
C ALA A 130 -12.17 -7.31 8.17
N SER A 131 -11.31 -6.50 7.57
CA SER A 131 -11.59 -5.12 7.13
C SER A 131 -10.50 -4.64 6.17
N CYS A 132 -10.76 -3.56 5.41
CA CYS A 132 -9.76 -2.94 4.56
C CYS A 132 -9.79 -1.41 4.67
N VAL A 133 -8.59 -0.82 4.78
CA VAL A 133 -8.40 0.64 4.69
C VAL A 133 -7.47 0.94 3.53
N PHE A 134 -7.90 1.83 2.64
CA PHE A 134 -7.19 2.28 1.45
C PHE A 134 -6.62 3.67 1.66
N LEU A 135 -5.39 3.90 1.19
CA LEU A 135 -4.69 5.18 1.25
C LEU A 135 -4.26 5.60 -0.16
N ASN A 136 -4.80 6.68 -0.68
CA ASN A 136 -4.41 7.32 -1.96
C ASN A 136 -4.15 6.33 -3.11
N GLY A 137 -5.03 5.36 -3.29
CA GLY A 137 -4.96 4.39 -4.39
C GLY A 137 -5.85 4.74 -5.57
N GLY A 138 -5.47 4.25 -6.74
CA GLY A 138 -6.29 4.38 -7.94
C GLY A 138 -7.40 3.31 -7.96
N LEU A 139 -8.34 3.35 -7.02
CA LEU A 139 -9.42 2.35 -6.87
C LEU A 139 -10.30 2.26 -8.12
N PHE A 140 -10.45 3.39 -8.84
CA PHE A 140 -11.26 3.50 -10.05
C PHE A 140 -10.38 4.00 -11.20
N PRO A 141 -10.06 3.15 -12.20
CA PRO A 141 -9.16 3.50 -13.30
C PRO A 141 -9.60 4.74 -14.10
N GLU A 142 -10.89 5.03 -14.12
CA GLU A 142 -11.47 6.21 -14.80
C GLU A 142 -11.11 7.53 -14.11
N THR A 143 -10.77 7.51 -12.81
CA THR A 143 -10.37 8.72 -12.07
C THR A 143 -8.86 8.91 -12.01
N HIS A 144 -8.08 7.88 -12.36
CA HIS A 144 -6.62 7.94 -12.27
C HIS A 144 -6.03 8.98 -13.22
N ARG A 145 -5.24 9.90 -12.68
CA ARG A 145 -4.55 10.96 -13.41
C ARG A 145 -3.04 10.69 -13.44
N PRO A 146 -2.55 9.91 -14.40
CA PRO A 146 -1.16 9.48 -14.41
C PRO A 146 -0.19 10.66 -14.58
N ALA A 147 0.83 10.72 -13.73
CA ALA A 147 1.94 11.65 -13.86
C ALA A 147 2.71 11.45 -15.18
N LEU A 148 3.44 12.48 -15.63
CA LEU A 148 4.19 12.40 -16.88
C LEU A 148 5.16 11.21 -16.92
N VAL A 149 5.88 10.98 -15.82
CA VAL A 149 6.81 9.84 -15.71
C VAL A 149 6.12 8.49 -15.87
N GLN A 150 4.90 8.33 -15.35
CA GLN A 150 4.11 7.11 -15.52
C GLN A 150 3.73 6.88 -16.98
N LYS A 151 3.35 7.95 -17.70
CA LYS A 151 3.06 7.89 -19.15
C LYS A 151 4.29 7.50 -19.96
N LEU A 152 5.45 8.06 -19.61
CA LEU A 152 6.72 7.76 -20.27
C LEU A 152 7.15 6.32 -20.02
N LEU A 153 7.04 5.83 -18.81
CA LEU A 153 7.32 4.42 -18.47
C LEU A 153 6.40 3.42 -19.17
N LEU A 154 5.13 3.78 -19.43
CA LEU A 154 4.18 2.96 -20.19
C LEU A 154 4.39 3.00 -21.70
N SER A 155 5.23 3.92 -22.21
CA SER A 155 5.51 4.01 -23.64
C SER A 155 6.41 2.85 -24.13
N PRO A 156 6.50 2.60 -25.46
CA PRO A 156 7.43 1.61 -26.01
C PRO A 156 8.90 1.85 -25.63
N LEU A 157 9.26 3.07 -25.25
CA LEU A 157 10.60 3.45 -24.80
C LEU A 157 10.74 3.39 -23.26
N GLY A 158 9.74 2.88 -22.56
CA GLY A 158 9.71 2.84 -21.09
C GLY A 158 10.92 2.15 -20.46
N TRP A 159 11.49 1.13 -21.12
CA TRP A 159 12.71 0.47 -20.67
C TRP A 159 13.95 1.39 -20.65
N MET A 160 14.04 2.33 -21.61
CA MET A 160 15.10 3.35 -21.62
C MET A 160 14.86 4.39 -20.53
N ILE A 161 13.61 4.83 -20.38
CA ILE A 161 13.22 5.80 -19.34
C ILE A 161 13.52 5.21 -17.95
N GLY A 162 13.15 3.94 -17.70
CA GLY A 162 13.46 3.27 -16.43
C GLY A 162 14.95 3.24 -16.14
N ARG A 163 15.80 2.90 -17.11
CA ARG A 163 17.27 2.89 -16.95
C ARG A 163 17.85 4.28 -16.71
N ALA A 164 17.27 5.31 -17.30
CA ALA A 164 17.69 6.69 -17.13
C ALA A 164 17.09 7.34 -15.87
N PHE A 165 16.15 6.66 -15.19
CA PHE A 165 15.51 7.18 -14.00
C PHE A 165 16.52 7.23 -12.86
N GLY A 166 16.79 8.43 -12.36
CA GLY A 166 17.76 8.67 -11.30
C GLY A 166 17.11 9.30 -10.07
N ARG A 167 17.90 9.45 -9.01
CA ARG A 167 17.46 10.05 -7.74
C ARG A 167 16.78 11.42 -7.92
N ASN A 168 17.30 12.26 -8.82
CA ASN A 168 16.69 13.57 -9.08
C ASN A 168 15.30 13.46 -9.69
N ALA A 169 15.07 12.50 -10.58
CA ALA A 169 13.76 12.23 -11.15
C ALA A 169 12.77 11.72 -10.10
N LEU A 170 13.22 10.92 -9.12
CA LEU A 170 12.43 10.54 -7.96
C LEU A 170 12.07 11.75 -7.10
N SER A 171 13.06 12.62 -6.78
CA SER A 171 12.84 13.84 -6.02
C SER A 171 11.82 14.77 -6.70
N ASP A 172 11.95 14.97 -8.01
CA ASP A 172 11.02 15.80 -8.77
C ASP A 172 9.60 15.20 -8.82
N SER A 173 9.50 13.87 -8.92
CA SER A 173 8.22 13.17 -8.84
C SER A 173 7.57 13.35 -7.47
N PHE A 174 8.33 13.19 -6.38
CA PHE A 174 7.82 13.34 -5.02
C PHE A 174 7.40 14.79 -4.72
N ARG A 175 8.13 15.78 -5.22
CA ARG A 175 7.72 17.20 -5.10
C ARG A 175 6.36 17.50 -5.73
N GLN A 176 5.96 16.74 -6.75
CA GLN A 176 4.68 16.94 -7.44
C GLN A 176 3.51 16.26 -6.74
N ILE A 177 3.75 15.16 -6.01
CA ILE A 177 2.70 14.32 -5.44
C ILE A 177 2.55 14.43 -3.92
N PHE A 178 3.60 14.91 -3.21
CA PHE A 178 3.49 15.24 -1.79
C PHE A 178 2.76 16.57 -1.59
N GLY A 179 2.18 16.75 -0.42
CA GLY A 179 1.57 18.01 -0.02
C GLY A 179 2.58 19.18 -0.01
N PRO A 180 2.11 20.41 -0.08
CA PRO A 180 2.99 21.59 -0.20
C PRO A 180 3.99 21.72 0.95
N ASP A 181 3.57 21.35 2.17
CA ASP A 181 4.33 21.54 3.41
C ASP A 181 4.89 20.23 4.00
N THR A 182 4.69 19.10 3.32
CA THR A 182 5.00 17.75 3.84
C THR A 182 6.01 16.99 2.99
N ARG A 183 6.77 17.70 2.17
CA ARG A 183 7.78 17.11 1.27
C ARG A 183 8.84 16.35 2.07
N PRO A 184 9.30 15.19 1.57
CA PRO A 184 10.33 14.42 2.24
C PRO A 184 11.64 15.19 2.31
N SER A 185 12.41 14.98 3.38
CA SER A 185 13.78 15.50 3.52
C SER A 185 14.71 14.86 2.49
N GLU A 186 15.88 15.49 2.24
CA GLU A 186 16.89 14.92 1.35
C GLU A 186 17.38 13.53 1.84
N SER A 187 17.48 13.34 3.17
CA SER A 187 17.83 12.02 3.72
C SER A 187 16.76 10.97 3.48
N ALA A 188 15.48 11.31 3.60
CA ALA A 188 14.39 10.41 3.27
C ALA A 188 14.36 10.08 1.77
N LEU A 189 14.65 11.05 0.90
CA LEU A 189 14.79 10.82 -0.55
C LEU A 189 15.95 9.86 -0.86
N ASP A 190 17.07 9.95 -0.15
CA ASP A 190 18.19 9.02 -0.28
C ASP A 190 17.80 7.59 0.14
N ASP A 191 17.04 7.47 1.20
CA ASP A 191 16.53 6.18 1.69
C ASP A 191 15.52 5.56 0.69
N PHE A 192 14.57 6.33 0.16
CA PHE A 192 13.66 5.88 -0.90
C PHE A 192 14.40 5.48 -2.17
N TRP A 193 15.38 6.30 -2.57
CA TRP A 193 16.22 5.97 -3.72
C TRP A 193 17.01 4.68 -3.52
N SER A 194 17.56 4.46 -2.32
CA SER A 194 18.29 3.24 -1.97
C SER A 194 17.42 1.98 -2.10
N LEU A 195 16.13 2.06 -1.74
CA LEU A 195 15.17 0.95 -1.87
C LEU A 195 14.78 0.71 -3.34
N LEU A 196 14.49 1.77 -4.07
CA LEU A 196 14.09 1.68 -5.47
C LEU A 196 15.23 1.13 -6.34
N ASN A 197 16.45 1.63 -6.15
CA ASN A 197 17.61 1.29 -6.97
C ASN A 197 18.26 -0.06 -6.56
N CYS A 198 17.95 -0.58 -5.39
CA CYS A 198 18.43 -1.89 -4.94
C CYS A 198 18.12 -2.99 -5.97
N ASN A 199 19.06 -3.91 -6.18
CA ASN A 199 18.89 -5.03 -7.12
C ASN A 199 18.46 -4.58 -8.55
N ASP A 200 19.05 -3.52 -9.06
CA ASP A 200 18.74 -2.95 -10.40
C ASP A 200 17.27 -2.55 -10.61
N GLY A 201 16.56 -2.13 -9.57
CA GLY A 201 15.11 -1.88 -9.59
C GLY A 201 14.65 -0.88 -10.65
N THR A 202 15.48 0.09 -11.03
CA THR A 202 15.15 1.04 -12.09
C THR A 202 14.94 0.37 -13.46
N ARG A 203 15.58 -0.78 -13.70
CA ARG A 203 15.48 -1.53 -14.96
C ARG A 203 14.10 -2.19 -15.17
N ILE A 204 13.31 -2.34 -14.11
CA ILE A 204 11.99 -2.98 -14.17
C ILE A 204 10.83 -1.99 -13.98
N LEU A 205 11.08 -0.70 -13.77
CA LEU A 205 10.02 0.30 -13.56
C LEU A 205 8.97 0.29 -14.67
N HIS A 206 9.39 0.13 -15.93
CA HIS A 206 8.50 0.03 -17.10
C HIS A 206 7.62 -1.23 -17.09
N LYS A 207 8.04 -2.28 -16.38
CA LYS A 207 7.25 -3.51 -16.19
C LYS A 207 6.29 -3.36 -15.02
N LEU A 208 6.77 -2.81 -13.90
CA LEU A 208 5.96 -2.57 -12.72
C LEU A 208 4.80 -1.61 -13.02
N ILE A 209 5.05 -0.52 -13.78
CA ILE A 209 4.01 0.47 -14.12
C ILE A 209 2.85 -0.12 -14.95
N ALA A 210 3.02 -1.32 -15.52
CA ALA A 210 1.97 -2.03 -16.23
C ALA A 210 0.74 -2.39 -15.38
N TYR A 211 0.79 -2.12 -14.07
CA TYR A 211 -0.39 -2.20 -13.21
C TYR A 211 -1.53 -1.26 -13.64
N ILE A 212 -1.22 -0.12 -14.25
CA ILE A 212 -2.23 0.86 -14.69
C ILE A 212 -3.22 0.24 -15.73
N PRO A 213 -2.77 -0.38 -16.85
CA PRO A 213 -3.69 -1.09 -17.73
C PRO A 213 -4.32 -2.34 -17.06
N GLN A 214 -3.67 -2.98 -16.11
CA GLN A 214 -4.26 -4.11 -15.38
C GLN A 214 -5.47 -3.67 -14.53
N ARG A 215 -5.40 -2.52 -13.85
CA ARG A 215 -6.53 -1.90 -13.13
C ARG A 215 -7.76 -1.76 -14.03
N ARG A 216 -7.61 -1.34 -15.29
CA ARG A 216 -8.71 -1.20 -16.24
C ARG A 216 -9.38 -2.54 -16.57
N ARG A 217 -8.58 -3.60 -16.74
CA ARG A 217 -9.09 -4.96 -17.05
C ARG A 217 -9.83 -5.58 -15.86
N LEU A 218 -9.41 -5.28 -14.65
CA LEU A 218 -9.92 -5.88 -13.42
C LEU A 218 -10.95 -4.98 -12.69
N ARG A 219 -11.26 -3.81 -13.29
CA ARG A 219 -12.12 -2.80 -12.68
C ARG A 219 -13.44 -3.35 -12.16
N ASP A 220 -14.19 -4.03 -13.01
CA ASP A 220 -15.55 -4.45 -12.64
C ASP A 220 -15.53 -5.49 -11.53
N ARG A 221 -14.58 -6.43 -11.57
CA ARG A 221 -14.33 -7.41 -10.51
C ARG A 221 -14.07 -6.75 -9.15
N TRP A 222 -13.25 -5.72 -9.13
CA TRP A 222 -12.85 -5.05 -7.89
C TRP A 222 -13.90 -4.06 -7.39
N VAL A 223 -14.57 -3.35 -8.30
CA VAL A 223 -15.66 -2.46 -7.94
C VAL A 223 -16.84 -3.25 -7.37
N GLU A 224 -17.21 -4.37 -7.98
CA GLU A 224 -18.26 -5.26 -7.46
C GLU A 224 -17.91 -5.76 -6.06
N ALA A 225 -16.66 -6.13 -5.79
CA ALA A 225 -16.23 -6.54 -4.46
C ALA A 225 -16.36 -5.42 -3.42
N MET A 226 -16.01 -4.17 -3.78
CA MET A 226 -16.15 -3.03 -2.87
C MET A 226 -17.60 -2.60 -2.64
N GLN A 227 -18.53 -2.98 -3.50
CA GLN A 227 -19.96 -2.66 -3.37
C GLN A 227 -20.69 -3.60 -2.38
N ARG A 228 -20.04 -4.67 -1.95
CA ARG A 228 -20.55 -5.56 -0.90
C ARG A 228 -20.27 -4.97 0.48
N LEU A 229 -21.18 -5.24 1.45
CA LEU A 229 -21.13 -4.62 2.78
C LEU A 229 -20.60 -5.54 3.88
N ASP A 230 -20.28 -6.80 3.55
CA ASP A 230 -19.88 -7.79 4.57
C ASP A 230 -18.48 -7.48 5.16
N VAL A 231 -17.58 -6.89 4.38
CA VAL A 231 -16.26 -6.44 4.82
C VAL A 231 -16.29 -4.93 5.02
N PRO A 232 -16.05 -4.42 6.24
CA PRO A 232 -15.95 -2.99 6.48
C PRO A 232 -14.78 -2.36 5.69
N LEU A 233 -15.08 -1.29 4.94
CA LEU A 233 -14.11 -0.54 4.16
C LEU A 233 -14.01 0.90 4.65
N ARG A 234 -12.81 1.50 4.56
CA ARG A 234 -12.55 2.93 4.75
C ARG A 234 -11.51 3.43 3.76
N VAL A 235 -11.68 4.66 3.29
CA VAL A 235 -10.66 5.42 2.58
C VAL A 235 -10.12 6.51 3.50
N ILE A 236 -8.80 6.71 3.56
CA ILE A 236 -8.14 7.82 4.25
C ILE A 236 -7.14 8.42 3.28
N ASP A 237 -7.53 9.48 2.57
CA ASP A 237 -6.74 10.03 1.48
C ASP A 237 -6.25 11.44 1.76
N GLY A 238 -5.06 11.76 1.26
CA GLY A 238 -4.58 13.11 1.14
C GLY A 238 -5.36 13.85 0.03
N GLU A 239 -6.00 14.97 0.41
CA GLU A 239 -6.86 15.75 -0.48
C GLU A 239 -6.07 16.36 -1.65
N ALA A 240 -4.82 16.78 -1.39
CA ALA A 240 -3.97 17.48 -2.35
C ALA A 240 -3.28 16.56 -3.37
N ASP A 241 -3.47 15.25 -3.29
CA ASP A 241 -2.89 14.30 -4.23
C ASP A 241 -3.44 14.53 -5.66
N PRO A 242 -2.57 14.85 -6.63
CA PRO A 242 -3.01 15.07 -8.01
C PRO A 242 -3.38 13.78 -8.75
N ILE A 243 -2.96 12.60 -8.25
CA ILE A 243 -3.12 11.29 -8.89
C ILE A 243 -4.45 10.65 -8.49
N SER A 244 -4.72 10.55 -7.19
CA SER A 244 -5.84 9.82 -6.60
C SER A 244 -6.41 10.47 -5.34
N GLY A 245 -6.41 11.80 -5.24
CA GLY A 245 -6.92 12.54 -4.08
C GLY A 245 -8.44 12.72 -4.08
N ALA A 246 -8.92 13.93 -3.78
CA ALA A 246 -10.35 14.23 -3.58
C ALA A 246 -11.26 13.72 -4.70
N HIS A 247 -10.84 13.77 -5.95
CA HIS A 247 -11.61 13.30 -7.10
C HIS A 247 -11.84 11.77 -7.12
N MET A 248 -10.89 11.00 -6.56
CA MET A 248 -11.06 9.56 -6.39
C MET A 248 -12.02 9.27 -5.22
N VAL A 249 -11.91 9.98 -4.11
CA VAL A 249 -12.84 9.85 -2.97
C VAL A 249 -14.27 10.22 -3.36
N GLU A 250 -14.47 11.24 -4.20
CA GLU A 250 -15.78 11.55 -4.74
C GLU A 250 -16.37 10.37 -5.53
N ARG A 251 -15.55 9.74 -6.38
CA ARG A 251 -15.97 8.54 -7.12
C ARG A 251 -16.26 7.35 -6.20
N TYR A 252 -15.48 7.17 -5.15
CA TYR A 252 -15.74 6.15 -4.12
C TYR A 252 -17.12 6.35 -3.49
N ARG A 253 -17.46 7.57 -3.10
CA ARG A 253 -18.79 7.90 -2.55
C ARG A 253 -19.95 7.69 -3.51
N GLN A 254 -19.70 7.79 -4.82
CA GLN A 254 -20.73 7.55 -5.85
C GLN A 254 -21.00 6.07 -6.07
N LEU A 255 -19.98 5.22 -5.96
CA LEU A 255 -20.06 3.83 -6.38
C LEU A 255 -20.19 2.83 -5.22
N VAL A 256 -19.65 3.17 -4.05
CA VAL A 256 -19.63 2.28 -2.88
C VAL A 256 -20.76 2.66 -1.93
N PRO A 257 -21.69 1.74 -1.62
CA PRO A 257 -22.73 1.98 -0.64
C PRO A 257 -22.13 2.30 0.74
N GLU A 258 -22.76 3.22 1.47
CA GLU A 258 -22.30 3.60 2.83
C GLU A 258 -20.81 3.99 2.91
N ALA A 259 -20.31 4.63 1.85
CA ALA A 259 -18.92 4.97 1.68
C ALA A 259 -18.33 5.72 2.89
N ASP A 260 -17.41 5.09 3.61
CA ASP A 260 -16.66 5.68 4.72
C ASP A 260 -15.34 6.24 4.21
N ALA A 261 -15.22 7.57 4.16
CA ALA A 261 -14.05 8.24 3.60
C ALA A 261 -13.67 9.49 4.40
N VAL A 262 -12.37 9.63 4.64
CA VAL A 262 -11.73 10.78 5.28
C VAL A 262 -10.77 11.42 4.29
N LEU A 263 -10.85 12.74 4.13
CA LEU A 263 -9.88 13.55 3.40
C LEU A 263 -9.00 14.33 4.38
N LEU A 264 -7.68 14.22 4.19
CA LEU A 264 -6.68 14.93 4.97
C LEU A 264 -6.25 16.17 4.19
N THR A 265 -6.64 17.34 4.68
CA THR A 265 -6.39 18.64 4.02
C THR A 265 -4.89 18.94 3.95
N ASN A 266 -4.41 19.45 2.79
CA ASN A 266 -3.02 19.76 2.47
C ASN A 266 -2.05 18.57 2.47
N ILE A 267 -2.55 17.34 2.56
CA ILE A 267 -1.76 16.11 2.48
C ILE A 267 -1.80 15.58 1.05
N GLY A 268 -0.67 15.09 0.57
CA GLY A 268 -0.51 14.54 -0.77
C GLY A 268 -0.70 13.03 -0.84
N HIS A 269 0.08 12.41 -1.70
CA HIS A 269 -0.07 11.00 -2.11
C HIS A 269 0.38 9.99 -1.06
N TYR A 270 1.22 10.37 -0.08
CA TYR A 270 1.78 9.46 0.94
C TYR A 270 1.27 9.80 2.35
N PRO A 271 -0.04 9.71 2.64
CA PRO A 271 -0.60 10.16 3.91
C PRO A 271 0.02 9.46 5.13
N GLN A 272 0.44 8.19 5.00
CA GLN A 272 1.11 7.44 6.06
C GLN A 272 2.50 7.99 6.42
N ILE A 273 3.11 8.77 5.53
CA ILE A 273 4.41 9.45 5.72
C ILE A 273 4.19 10.93 6.06
N GLU A 274 3.30 11.59 5.34
CA GLU A 274 3.04 13.02 5.42
C GLU A 274 2.27 13.42 6.70
N ALA A 275 1.31 12.59 7.11
CA ALA A 275 0.42 12.83 8.25
C ALA A 275 0.20 11.56 9.10
N PRO A 276 1.25 10.84 9.53
CA PRO A 276 1.13 9.53 10.17
C PRO A 276 0.26 9.53 11.42
N VAL A 277 0.27 10.62 12.20
CA VAL A 277 -0.58 10.77 13.40
C VAL A 277 -2.05 10.81 13.03
N GLN A 278 -2.41 11.50 11.94
CA GLN A 278 -3.80 11.60 11.48
C GLN A 278 -4.27 10.25 10.89
N VAL A 279 -3.44 9.61 10.07
CA VAL A 279 -3.73 8.27 9.53
C VAL A 279 -3.95 7.27 10.67
N LEU A 280 -3.05 7.23 11.66
CA LEU A 280 -3.19 6.35 12.82
C LEU A 280 -4.49 6.62 13.58
N LYS A 281 -4.81 7.88 13.85
CA LYS A 281 -6.05 8.28 14.55
C LYS A 281 -7.29 7.77 13.80
N HIS A 282 -7.37 8.00 12.50
CA HIS A 282 -8.52 7.60 11.72
C HIS A 282 -8.60 6.09 11.52
N TYR A 283 -7.45 5.42 11.39
CA TYR A 283 -7.39 3.97 11.35
C TYR A 283 -7.89 3.34 12.66
N LEU A 284 -7.41 3.80 13.81
CA LEU A 284 -7.84 3.28 15.12
C LEU A 284 -9.32 3.54 15.39
N ALA A 285 -9.83 4.75 15.10
CA ALA A 285 -11.24 5.06 15.22
C ALA A 285 -12.14 4.16 14.33
N PHE A 286 -11.66 3.79 13.14
CA PHE A 286 -12.33 2.82 12.29
C PHE A 286 -12.36 1.43 12.94
N ARG A 287 -11.21 0.96 13.45
CA ARG A 287 -11.10 -0.34 14.10
C ARG A 287 -11.98 -0.45 15.34
N GLU A 288 -12.03 0.59 16.17
CA GLU A 288 -12.91 0.67 17.34
C GLU A 288 -14.38 0.60 16.96
N ARG A 289 -14.78 1.29 15.88
CA ARG A 289 -16.17 1.27 15.40
C ARG A 289 -16.61 -0.12 14.92
N ILE A 290 -15.76 -0.83 14.18
CA ILE A 290 -16.11 -2.15 13.63
C ILE A 290 -16.03 -3.28 14.68
N ALA A 291 -15.22 -3.12 15.73
CA ALA A 291 -15.16 -4.06 16.85
C ALA A 291 -16.44 -4.07 17.69
N GLY A 292 -17.27 -3.04 17.57
CA GLY A 292 -18.45 -2.86 18.41
C GLY A 292 -18.12 -2.47 19.86
N PRO A 293 -19.12 -2.17 20.69
CA PRO A 293 -18.89 -1.92 22.10
C PRO A 293 -18.38 -3.22 22.76
N MET A 294 -17.24 -3.14 23.47
CA MET A 294 -16.75 -4.27 24.26
C MET A 294 -17.87 -4.72 25.21
N PRO A 295 -18.19 -6.03 25.29
CA PRO A 295 -19.12 -6.50 26.30
C PRO A 295 -18.56 -6.09 27.67
N TYR A 296 -19.38 -5.39 28.45
CA TYR A 296 -19.08 -5.08 29.83
C TYR A 296 -18.72 -6.39 30.54
N MET A 297 -17.46 -6.60 30.87
CA MET A 297 -17.09 -7.62 31.85
C MET A 297 -17.64 -7.13 33.18
N ALA A 298 -18.80 -7.65 33.58
CA ALA A 298 -19.29 -7.50 34.93
C ALA A 298 -18.26 -8.21 35.83
N TYR A 299 -17.51 -7.43 36.56
CA TYR A 299 -16.72 -7.96 37.70
C TYR A 299 -17.73 -8.50 38.73
N SER A 300 -17.89 -9.81 38.75
CA SER A 300 -18.58 -10.55 39.82
C SER A 300 -17.63 -10.78 40.98
#